data_9fe86c04ddb36e4f1abc7607a44a3425
#
_entry.id   9fe86c04ddb36e4f1abc7607a44a3425
#
_cell.length_a   1.000
_cell.length_b   1.000
_cell.length_c   1.000
_cell.angle_alpha   90.00
_cell.angle_beta   90.00
_cell.angle_gamma   90.00
#
_symmetry.space_group_name_H-M   'P 1'
#
loop_
_entity.id
_entity.type
_entity.pdbx_description
1 polymer ?
#
loop_
_entity_poly.entity_id
_entity_poly.type
_entity_poly.pdbx_seq_one_letter_code
_entity_poly.pdbx_strand_id
1 'polypeptide(L)'
;MVVLGSTGSIGTNTLDVAARSGSMIEALSCGRNIKLLNEQIAKFHPRLVCIADAQQKSEVDHERVFCGADGILQMLAECKSTTVVNALVGFAGMMPSLKIQELGKRLCLANKESLVVGGKFLQTDKIFPIDSEHFGLKFLLSNAKIPVSRLIITASGGAFYDVPLTQLGSLTPQNALKHPNWKMGAKITIDSATMANKLFEVIEAFWLYGTRKIDALIERTSQIHALVEFADGSTTAHISRADMRLAIAHAMFSGDVREQITAPVDLCTLRPIELKPIDEMKFQIFTLKDALLANPDLGVVINAVNEAGVNAFLQQRCRFTDIARVVLKCAEKFNSPSVTDVDALAAVDASVRAYANELLKFNGEL
;
A
#
# COMPACT_ATOMS: atom_id res chain seq x y z
N MET A 1 -12.21 15.16 9.40
CA MET A 1 -11.36 13.97 9.21
C MET A 1 -9.89 14.30 9.28
N VAL A 2 -9.03 13.30 9.46
CA VAL A 2 -7.57 13.43 9.43
C VAL A 2 -7.02 12.74 8.19
N VAL A 3 -6.02 13.35 7.51
CA VAL A 3 -5.34 12.74 6.36
C VAL A 3 -3.84 12.70 6.63
N LEU A 4 -3.32 11.50 6.88
CA LEU A 4 -1.90 11.26 7.03
C LEU A 4 -1.28 11.00 5.64
N GLY A 5 -0.20 11.74 5.32
CA GLY A 5 0.42 11.69 4.00
C GLY A 5 -0.35 12.48 2.93
N SER A 6 -0.91 13.64 3.29
CA SER A 6 -1.82 14.46 2.47
C SER A 6 -1.25 14.90 1.12
N THR A 7 0.06 15.05 1.02
CA THR A 7 0.75 15.50 -0.20
C THR A 7 1.12 14.34 -1.16
N GLY A 8 0.89 13.08 -0.75
CA GLY A 8 1.06 11.91 -1.60
C GLY A 8 -0.11 11.70 -2.57
N SER A 9 0.02 10.70 -3.46
CA SER A 9 -1.02 10.39 -4.46
C SER A 9 -2.38 10.08 -3.81
N ILE A 10 -2.42 9.22 -2.79
CA ILE A 10 -3.67 8.89 -2.07
C ILE A 10 -4.16 10.11 -1.29
N GLY A 11 -3.27 10.84 -0.60
CA GLY A 11 -3.65 12.01 0.18
C GLY A 11 -4.31 13.11 -0.67
N THR A 12 -3.76 13.42 -1.83
CA THR A 12 -4.34 14.42 -2.75
C THR A 12 -5.69 13.98 -3.32
N ASN A 13 -5.84 12.70 -3.67
CA ASN A 13 -7.14 12.15 -4.08
C ASN A 13 -8.15 12.13 -2.93
N THR A 14 -7.71 11.88 -1.69
CA THR A 14 -8.56 11.96 -0.49
C THR A 14 -9.09 13.38 -0.30
N LEU A 15 -8.22 14.38 -0.45
CA LEU A 15 -8.62 15.78 -0.35
C LEU A 15 -9.55 16.23 -1.50
N ASP A 16 -9.41 15.65 -2.71
CA ASP A 16 -10.36 15.89 -3.80
C ASP A 16 -11.76 15.32 -3.45
N VAL A 17 -11.82 14.08 -2.96
CA VAL A 17 -13.08 13.45 -2.51
C VAL A 17 -13.68 14.26 -1.35
N ALA A 18 -12.88 14.65 -0.37
CA ALA A 18 -13.34 15.46 0.77
C ALA A 18 -13.92 16.80 0.33
N ALA A 19 -13.27 17.49 -0.62
CA ALA A 19 -13.75 18.78 -1.13
C ALA A 19 -15.10 18.64 -1.84
N ARG A 20 -15.28 17.58 -2.65
CA ARG A 20 -16.55 17.32 -3.36
C ARG A 20 -17.70 17.00 -2.40
N SER A 21 -17.42 16.24 -1.34
CA SER A 21 -18.43 15.84 -0.35
C SER A 21 -18.66 16.88 0.75
N GLY A 22 -17.96 18.00 0.74
CA GLY A 22 -18.02 19.00 1.83
C GLY A 22 -17.47 18.50 3.17
N SER A 23 -16.65 17.45 3.18
CA SER A 23 -16.06 16.88 4.40
C SER A 23 -15.00 17.81 4.98
N MET A 24 -15.12 18.16 6.27
CA MET A 24 -14.14 19.01 6.96
C MET A 24 -12.84 18.25 7.24
N ILE A 25 -11.72 18.90 6.94
CA ILE A 25 -10.37 18.41 7.25
C ILE A 25 -9.90 19.02 8.56
N GLU A 26 -9.73 18.21 9.60
CA GLU A 26 -9.24 18.67 10.90
C GLU A 26 -7.72 18.69 10.99
N ALA A 27 -7.06 17.70 10.39
CA ALA A 27 -5.61 17.64 10.44
C ALA A 27 -5.01 17.02 9.18
N LEU A 28 -3.80 17.49 8.85
CA LEU A 28 -3.00 17.04 7.71
C LEU A 28 -1.61 16.62 8.18
N SER A 29 -1.03 15.61 7.57
CA SER A 29 0.41 15.40 7.69
C SER A 29 1.09 15.25 6.34
N CYS A 30 2.35 15.70 6.27
CA CYS A 30 3.16 15.52 5.08
C CYS A 30 4.61 15.11 5.41
N GLY A 31 5.29 14.51 4.42
CA GLY A 31 6.72 14.22 4.49
C GLY A 31 7.56 15.45 4.21
N ARG A 32 7.91 15.67 2.93
CA ARG A 32 8.87 16.70 2.50
C ARG A 32 8.26 17.80 1.64
N ASN A 33 7.03 17.65 1.16
CA ASN A 33 6.44 18.60 0.21
C ASN A 33 5.69 19.71 0.96
N ILE A 34 6.45 20.58 1.62
CA ILE A 34 5.90 21.69 2.41
C ILE A 34 5.12 22.68 1.53
N LYS A 35 5.59 22.94 0.30
CA LYS A 35 4.88 23.83 -0.62
C LYS A 35 3.44 23.36 -0.87
N LEU A 36 3.24 22.10 -1.23
CA LEU A 36 1.90 21.55 -1.45
C LEU A 36 1.09 21.49 -0.15
N LEU A 37 1.75 21.23 1.01
CA LEU A 37 1.09 21.27 2.30
C LEU A 37 0.53 22.68 2.58
N ASN A 38 1.27 23.75 2.33
CA ASN A 38 0.81 25.12 2.53
C ASN A 38 -0.38 25.48 1.61
N GLU A 39 -0.36 25.00 0.36
CA GLU A 39 -1.53 25.10 -0.54
C GLU A 39 -2.76 24.36 0.04
N GLN A 40 -2.56 23.19 0.63
CA GLN A 40 -3.63 22.44 1.30
C GLN A 40 -4.11 23.12 2.57
N ILE A 41 -3.21 23.70 3.38
CA ILE A 41 -3.55 24.49 4.57
C ILE A 41 -4.43 25.66 4.19
N ALA A 42 -4.03 26.44 3.19
CA ALA A 42 -4.80 27.59 2.70
C ALA A 42 -6.19 27.21 2.18
N LYS A 43 -6.35 26.00 1.60
CA LYS A 43 -7.61 25.54 1.04
C LYS A 43 -8.56 24.93 2.06
N PHE A 44 -8.03 24.11 2.98
CA PHE A 44 -8.83 23.27 3.88
C PHE A 44 -8.89 23.78 5.32
N HIS A 45 -8.06 24.74 5.68
CA HIS A 45 -7.97 25.35 7.02
C HIS A 45 -7.94 24.32 8.16
N PRO A 46 -7.01 23.34 8.12
CA PRO A 46 -6.94 22.32 9.16
C PRO A 46 -6.61 22.95 10.51
N ARG A 47 -7.07 22.35 11.61
CA ARG A 47 -6.75 22.79 12.97
C ARG A 47 -5.33 22.41 13.40
N LEU A 48 -4.81 21.32 12.88
CA LEU A 48 -3.52 20.74 13.24
C LEU A 48 -2.76 20.28 11.99
N VAL A 49 -1.44 20.38 12.05
CA VAL A 49 -0.56 19.92 10.97
C VAL A 49 0.61 19.16 11.56
N CYS A 50 1.09 18.13 10.87
CA CYS A 50 2.31 17.42 11.22
C CYS A 50 3.23 17.27 10.00
N ILE A 51 4.53 17.48 10.20
CA ILE A 51 5.56 17.33 9.18
C ILE A 51 6.62 16.32 9.64
N ALA A 52 7.33 15.70 8.70
CA ALA A 52 8.35 14.70 9.05
C ALA A 52 9.60 15.33 9.67
N ASP A 53 10.08 16.46 9.13
CA ASP A 53 11.35 17.10 9.51
C ASP A 53 11.10 18.39 10.29
N ALA A 54 11.50 18.40 11.56
CA ALA A 54 11.37 19.55 12.44
C ALA A 54 12.15 20.79 11.94
N GLN A 55 13.20 20.61 11.13
CA GLN A 55 13.96 21.73 10.58
C GLN A 55 13.16 22.57 9.59
N GLN A 56 12.15 21.97 8.96
CA GLN A 56 11.26 22.65 8.02
C GLN A 56 10.05 23.33 8.70
N LYS A 57 9.97 23.32 10.02
CA LYS A 57 8.82 23.87 10.76
C LYS A 57 8.51 25.32 10.44
N SER A 58 9.55 26.15 10.25
CA SER A 58 9.42 27.56 9.91
C SER A 58 8.92 27.83 8.48
N GLU A 59 8.91 26.79 7.62
CA GLU A 59 8.40 26.90 6.25
C GLU A 59 6.88 26.62 6.15
N VAL A 60 6.26 26.17 7.25
CA VAL A 60 4.86 25.74 7.29
C VAL A 60 3.98 26.93 7.70
N ASP A 61 3.01 27.26 6.86
CA ASP A 61 2.06 28.38 7.09
C ASP A 61 0.96 27.99 8.10
N HIS A 62 1.37 27.55 9.31
CA HIS A 62 0.44 27.11 10.35
C HIS A 62 1.01 27.32 11.77
N GLU A 63 0.17 27.74 12.72
CA GLU A 63 0.60 28.00 14.10
C GLU A 63 0.86 26.70 14.90
N ARG A 64 0.08 25.63 14.65
CA ARG A 64 0.13 24.37 15.40
C ARG A 64 0.73 23.27 14.55
N VAL A 65 2.06 23.16 14.56
CA VAL A 65 2.83 22.20 13.78
C VAL A 65 3.50 21.18 14.70
N PHE A 66 3.11 19.92 14.56
CA PHE A 66 3.76 18.75 15.15
C PHE A 66 4.87 18.26 14.21
N CYS A 67 5.87 17.54 14.75
CA CYS A 67 6.99 17.07 13.97
C CYS A 67 7.37 15.61 14.29
N GLY A 68 7.78 14.89 13.26
CA GLY A 68 8.29 13.53 13.38
C GLY A 68 7.23 12.47 13.68
N ALA A 69 7.69 11.25 13.97
CA ALA A 69 6.82 10.10 14.26
C ALA A 69 5.96 10.32 15.51
N ASP A 70 6.56 10.79 16.59
CA ASP A 70 5.85 11.08 17.83
C ASP A 70 4.84 12.22 17.65
N GLY A 71 5.18 13.20 16.83
CA GLY A 71 4.28 14.30 16.49
C GLY A 71 3.00 13.84 15.79
N ILE A 72 3.07 12.82 14.94
CA ILE A 72 1.86 12.21 14.34
C ILE A 72 0.97 11.58 15.42
N LEU A 73 1.55 10.84 16.36
CA LEU A 73 0.79 10.18 17.43
C LEU A 73 0.14 11.20 18.38
N GLN A 74 0.86 12.26 18.71
CA GLN A 74 0.35 13.39 19.52
C GLN A 74 -0.80 14.10 18.79
N MET A 75 -0.61 14.43 17.51
CA MET A 75 -1.65 15.05 16.69
C MET A 75 -2.92 14.19 16.62
N LEU A 76 -2.78 12.86 16.42
CA LEU A 76 -3.92 11.95 16.42
C LEU A 76 -4.69 11.92 17.75
N ALA A 77 -3.98 11.97 18.87
CA ALA A 77 -4.58 12.02 20.20
C ALA A 77 -5.37 13.32 20.45
N GLU A 78 -4.92 14.44 19.89
CA GLU A 78 -5.62 15.72 20.01
C GLU A 78 -6.79 15.88 19.03
N CYS A 79 -6.83 15.11 17.94
CA CYS A 79 -7.90 15.21 16.94
C CYS A 79 -9.24 14.70 17.49
N LYS A 80 -10.30 15.45 17.23
CA LYS A 80 -11.68 15.07 17.55
C LYS A 80 -12.34 14.23 16.46
N SER A 81 -11.85 14.31 15.25
CA SER A 81 -12.34 13.55 14.10
C SER A 81 -12.28 12.05 14.34
N THR A 82 -13.34 11.37 13.96
CA THR A 82 -13.48 9.91 14.10
C THR A 82 -12.96 9.13 12.90
N THR A 83 -12.69 9.79 11.78
CA THR A 83 -12.20 9.14 10.54
C THR A 83 -10.80 9.61 10.22
N VAL A 84 -9.90 8.67 10.03
CA VAL A 84 -8.49 8.91 9.68
C VAL A 84 -8.13 8.11 8.44
N VAL A 85 -7.63 8.78 7.42
CA VAL A 85 -7.00 8.15 6.26
C VAL A 85 -5.50 8.04 6.53
N ASN A 86 -5.00 6.80 6.62
CA ASN A 86 -3.56 6.55 6.73
C ASN A 86 -2.99 6.24 5.34
N ALA A 87 -2.39 7.25 4.71
CA ALA A 87 -1.72 7.18 3.43
C ALA A 87 -0.19 7.43 3.55
N LEU A 88 0.37 7.12 4.71
CA LEU A 88 1.82 7.11 4.91
C LEU A 88 2.43 5.96 4.08
N VAL A 89 3.71 6.07 3.78
CA VAL A 89 4.44 5.08 2.97
C VAL A 89 5.35 4.24 3.86
N GLY A 90 5.33 2.93 3.65
CA GLY A 90 6.24 2.01 4.31
C GLY A 90 5.92 1.76 5.78
N PHE A 91 6.92 1.26 6.51
CA PHE A 91 6.84 0.91 7.93
C PHE A 91 6.32 2.06 8.83
N ALA A 92 6.58 3.31 8.45
CA ALA A 92 6.16 4.49 9.21
C ALA A 92 4.64 4.60 9.43
N GLY A 93 3.82 3.89 8.65
CA GLY A 93 2.37 3.85 8.84
C GLY A 93 1.89 2.91 9.95
N MET A 94 2.73 2.01 10.45
CA MET A 94 2.33 0.98 11.42
C MET A 94 1.88 1.56 12.76
N MET A 95 2.72 2.37 13.41
CA MET A 95 2.38 2.98 14.71
C MET A 95 1.16 3.91 14.64
N PRO A 96 1.01 4.78 13.62
CA PRO A 96 -0.22 5.53 13.41
C PRO A 96 -1.46 4.64 13.23
N SER A 97 -1.37 3.50 12.51
CA SER A 97 -2.50 2.57 12.35
C SER A 97 -2.96 2.00 13.69
N LEU A 98 -2.04 1.57 14.55
CA LEU A 98 -2.34 1.11 15.90
C LEU A 98 -2.97 2.22 16.75
N LYS A 99 -2.38 3.43 16.73
CA LYS A 99 -2.87 4.57 17.51
C LYS A 99 -4.28 4.99 17.10
N ILE A 100 -4.59 4.95 15.81
CA ILE A 100 -5.94 5.24 15.30
C ILE A 100 -6.97 4.27 15.90
N GLN A 101 -6.66 2.97 15.93
CA GLN A 101 -7.56 1.96 16.48
C GLN A 101 -7.64 2.01 18.02
N GLU A 102 -6.52 2.27 18.72
CA GLU A 102 -6.49 2.51 20.17
C GLU A 102 -7.43 3.65 20.57
N LEU A 103 -7.46 4.72 19.78
CA LEU A 103 -8.34 5.88 19.98
C LEU A 103 -9.80 5.63 19.55
N GLY A 104 -10.15 4.41 19.14
CA GLY A 104 -11.49 4.06 18.67
C GLY A 104 -11.92 4.77 17.38
N LYS A 105 -10.96 5.27 16.59
CA LYS A 105 -11.22 5.99 15.34
C LYS A 105 -11.30 5.00 14.16
N ARG A 106 -12.06 5.38 13.14
CA ARG A 106 -12.13 4.63 11.88
C ARG A 106 -10.80 4.73 11.13
N LEU A 107 -10.21 3.59 10.84
CA LEU A 107 -9.01 3.48 10.04
C LEU A 107 -9.35 3.19 8.58
N CYS A 108 -9.19 4.21 7.71
CA CYS A 108 -9.20 4.07 6.26
C CYS A 108 -7.74 3.87 5.82
N LEU A 109 -7.39 2.63 5.45
CA LEU A 109 -6.00 2.21 5.32
C LEU A 109 -5.57 2.11 3.85
N ALA A 110 -4.65 2.99 3.45
CA ALA A 110 -3.92 2.90 2.19
C ALA A 110 -2.48 2.41 2.39
N ASN A 111 -1.96 2.50 3.63
CA ASN A 111 -0.64 1.98 3.99
C ASN A 111 -0.72 0.46 4.17
N LYS A 112 -0.51 -0.28 3.07
CA LYS A 112 -0.55 -1.74 3.09
C LYS A 112 0.53 -2.36 3.99
N GLU A 113 1.65 -1.68 4.13
CA GLU A 113 2.75 -2.14 4.94
C GLU A 113 2.35 -2.36 6.40
N SER A 114 1.38 -1.61 6.94
CA SER A 114 0.86 -1.86 8.30
C SER A 114 0.28 -3.27 8.46
N LEU A 115 -0.47 -3.78 7.48
CA LEU A 115 -0.98 -5.16 7.48
C LEU A 115 0.13 -6.18 7.21
N VAL A 116 1.04 -5.86 6.28
CA VAL A 116 2.16 -6.74 5.93
C VAL A 116 3.04 -7.02 7.15
N VAL A 117 3.41 -5.99 7.91
CA VAL A 117 4.37 -6.15 9.02
C VAL A 117 3.72 -6.52 10.34
N GLY A 118 2.49 -6.09 10.57
CA GLY A 118 1.87 -6.18 11.90
C GLY A 118 0.36 -6.45 11.89
N GLY A 119 -0.16 -7.12 10.86
CA GLY A 119 -1.60 -7.38 10.72
C GLY A 119 -2.20 -8.08 11.94
N LYS A 120 -1.44 -8.92 12.64
CA LYS A 120 -1.88 -9.60 13.87
C LYS A 120 -2.11 -8.65 15.07
N PHE A 121 -1.54 -7.45 15.05
CA PHE A 121 -1.74 -6.44 16.08
C PHE A 121 -2.90 -5.49 15.80
N LEU A 122 -3.48 -5.57 14.60
CA LEU A 122 -4.57 -4.71 14.16
C LEU A 122 -5.93 -5.42 14.25
N GLN A 123 -6.98 -4.67 14.55
CA GLN A 123 -8.36 -5.12 14.46
C GLN A 123 -8.78 -5.05 12.98
N THR A 124 -8.49 -6.12 12.24
CA THR A 124 -8.58 -6.13 10.76
C THR A 124 -10.00 -6.05 10.25
N ASP A 125 -10.98 -6.53 11.02
CA ASP A 125 -12.43 -6.41 10.76
C ASP A 125 -12.93 -4.96 10.76
N LYS A 126 -12.22 -4.05 11.44
CA LYS A 126 -12.53 -2.62 11.53
C LYS A 126 -11.76 -1.75 10.54
N ILE A 127 -10.99 -2.36 9.65
CA ILE A 127 -10.25 -1.63 8.62
C ILE A 127 -11.12 -1.40 7.38
N PHE A 128 -11.04 -0.17 6.86
CA PHE A 128 -11.59 0.22 5.57
C PHE A 128 -10.44 0.33 4.56
N PRO A 129 -10.21 -0.72 3.74
CA PRO A 129 -9.09 -0.72 2.82
C PRO A 129 -9.32 0.29 1.69
N ILE A 130 -8.25 1.00 1.33
CA ILE A 130 -8.24 1.95 0.21
C ILE A 130 -7.59 1.30 -1.02
N ASP A 131 -6.75 0.27 -0.85
CA ASP A 131 -6.21 -0.48 -1.99
C ASP A 131 -7.32 -0.95 -2.93
N SER A 132 -7.13 -0.83 -4.25
CA SER A 132 -8.21 -1.05 -5.23
C SER A 132 -8.67 -2.51 -5.30
N GLU A 133 -7.76 -3.44 -5.11
CA GLU A 133 -8.03 -4.86 -5.10
C GLU A 133 -8.82 -5.26 -3.85
N HIS A 134 -8.41 -4.74 -2.69
CA HIS A 134 -9.11 -5.01 -1.43
C HIS A 134 -10.45 -4.29 -1.33
N PHE A 135 -10.57 -3.10 -1.87
CA PHE A 135 -11.88 -2.48 -2.06
C PHE A 135 -12.79 -3.37 -2.91
N GLY A 136 -12.28 -3.86 -4.05
CA GLY A 136 -13.03 -4.76 -4.93
C GLY A 136 -13.46 -6.05 -4.22
N LEU A 137 -12.56 -6.71 -3.50
CA LEU A 137 -12.88 -7.89 -2.68
C LEU A 137 -13.94 -7.56 -1.63
N LYS A 138 -13.78 -6.49 -0.85
CA LYS A 138 -14.74 -6.08 0.17
C LYS A 138 -16.12 -5.82 -0.42
N PHE A 139 -16.18 -5.16 -1.59
CA PHE A 139 -17.44 -4.89 -2.29
C PHE A 139 -18.13 -6.18 -2.73
N LEU A 140 -17.41 -7.13 -3.32
CA LEU A 140 -17.95 -8.42 -3.76
C LEU A 140 -18.40 -9.27 -2.58
N LEU A 141 -17.59 -9.32 -1.51
CA LEU A 141 -17.88 -10.13 -0.32
C LEU A 141 -19.06 -9.61 0.50
N SER A 142 -19.29 -8.30 0.54
CA SER A 142 -20.42 -7.70 1.30
C SER A 142 -21.79 -8.16 0.79
N ASN A 143 -21.89 -8.61 -0.46
CA ASN A 143 -23.10 -9.08 -1.09
C ASN A 143 -23.12 -10.60 -1.33
N ALA A 144 -22.08 -11.31 -0.90
CA ALA A 144 -21.95 -12.74 -1.12
C ALA A 144 -22.91 -13.55 -0.22
N LYS A 145 -23.74 -14.38 -0.85
CA LYS A 145 -24.65 -15.32 -0.15
C LYS A 145 -24.16 -16.77 -0.20
N ILE A 146 -23.24 -17.06 -1.13
CA ILE A 146 -22.67 -18.38 -1.36
C ILE A 146 -21.31 -18.42 -0.66
N PRO A 147 -20.92 -19.55 -0.03
CA PRO A 147 -19.59 -19.67 0.56
C PRO A 147 -18.48 -19.42 -0.47
N VAL A 148 -17.47 -18.67 -0.04
CA VAL A 148 -16.33 -18.31 -0.87
C VAL A 148 -15.36 -19.51 -0.96
N SER A 149 -14.96 -19.83 -2.17
CA SER A 149 -13.97 -20.89 -2.46
C SER A 149 -12.56 -20.33 -2.55
N ARG A 150 -12.37 -19.19 -3.27
CA ARG A 150 -11.08 -18.54 -3.47
C ARG A 150 -11.24 -17.05 -3.72
N LEU A 151 -10.28 -16.27 -3.23
CA LEU A 151 -10.13 -14.85 -3.56
C LEU A 151 -9.02 -14.69 -4.59
N ILE A 152 -9.24 -13.83 -5.58
CA ILE A 152 -8.25 -13.55 -6.62
C ILE A 152 -8.11 -12.03 -6.75
N ILE A 153 -6.87 -11.57 -6.68
CA ILE A 153 -6.52 -10.17 -6.95
C ILE A 153 -5.76 -10.07 -8.26
N THR A 154 -5.82 -8.91 -8.91
CA THR A 154 -5.16 -8.76 -10.21
C THR A 154 -3.96 -7.83 -10.14
N ALA A 155 -3.03 -8.00 -11.05
CA ALA A 155 -1.84 -7.19 -11.22
C ALA A 155 -1.69 -6.75 -12.68
N SER A 156 -1.30 -5.49 -12.90
CA SER A 156 -0.96 -5.01 -14.25
C SER A 156 0.32 -5.62 -14.82
N GLY A 157 1.17 -6.21 -13.97
CA GLY A 157 2.51 -6.66 -14.31
C GLY A 157 3.58 -5.57 -14.24
N GLY A 158 3.19 -4.32 -13.94
CA GLY A 158 4.10 -3.19 -13.80
C GLY A 158 4.78 -2.75 -15.10
N ALA A 159 5.75 -1.84 -14.97
CA ALA A 159 6.46 -1.23 -16.09
C ALA A 159 7.30 -2.22 -16.92
N PHE A 160 7.70 -3.35 -16.33
CA PHE A 160 8.67 -4.26 -16.94
C PHE A 160 8.06 -5.59 -17.40
N TYR A 161 6.74 -5.70 -17.43
CA TYR A 161 6.07 -6.93 -17.84
C TYR A 161 6.52 -7.43 -19.22
N ASP A 162 6.62 -6.54 -20.20
CA ASP A 162 6.99 -6.89 -21.57
C ASP A 162 8.51 -6.86 -21.84
N VAL A 163 9.33 -6.51 -20.83
CA VAL A 163 10.79 -6.46 -20.97
C VAL A 163 11.39 -7.88 -20.82
N PRO A 164 12.27 -8.34 -21.72
CA PRO A 164 12.96 -9.62 -21.56
C PRO A 164 13.79 -9.72 -20.29
N LEU A 165 13.86 -10.90 -19.68
CA LEU A 165 14.63 -11.15 -18.44
C LEU A 165 16.09 -10.68 -18.55
N THR A 166 16.72 -10.91 -19.68
CA THR A 166 18.14 -10.55 -19.96
C THR A 166 18.39 -9.05 -19.90
N GLN A 167 17.36 -8.22 -20.04
CA GLN A 167 17.46 -6.76 -20.03
C GLN A 167 17.14 -6.12 -18.68
N LEU A 168 16.53 -6.86 -17.74
CA LEU A 168 16.09 -6.29 -16.47
C LEU A 168 17.21 -5.66 -15.65
N GLY A 169 18.43 -6.24 -15.69
CA GLY A 169 19.58 -5.74 -14.94
C GLY A 169 20.11 -4.38 -15.40
N SER A 170 19.80 -3.95 -16.63
CA SER A 170 20.24 -2.66 -17.21
C SER A 170 19.20 -1.53 -17.03
N LEU A 171 18.03 -1.82 -16.46
CA LEU A 171 16.96 -0.85 -16.34
C LEU A 171 17.23 0.15 -15.22
N THR A 172 16.87 1.39 -15.48
CA THR A 172 17.06 2.52 -14.57
C THR A 172 15.77 2.82 -13.76
N PRO A 173 15.87 3.58 -12.67
CA PRO A 173 14.70 4.09 -11.97
C PRO A 173 13.71 4.82 -12.87
N GLN A 174 14.21 5.62 -13.82
CA GLN A 174 13.38 6.38 -14.77
C GLN A 174 12.56 5.45 -15.69
N ASN A 175 13.08 4.28 -16.03
CA ASN A 175 12.33 3.27 -16.77
C ASN A 175 11.23 2.66 -15.91
N ALA A 176 11.54 2.33 -14.65
CA ALA A 176 10.62 1.68 -13.72
C ALA A 176 9.45 2.58 -13.29
N LEU A 177 9.67 3.89 -13.22
CA LEU A 177 8.63 4.87 -12.83
C LEU A 177 7.55 5.10 -13.89
N LYS A 178 7.65 4.48 -15.06
CA LYS A 178 6.64 4.55 -16.14
C LYS A 178 5.60 3.44 -16.02
N HIS A 179 4.73 3.52 -14.99
CA HIS A 179 3.64 2.54 -14.86
C HIS A 179 2.62 2.69 -15.99
N PRO A 180 2.12 1.56 -16.60
CA PRO A 180 1.26 1.62 -17.79
C PRO A 180 -0.11 2.26 -17.54
N ASN A 181 -0.71 2.05 -16.36
CA ASN A 181 -2.11 2.40 -16.09
C ASN A 181 -2.28 3.41 -14.95
N TRP A 182 -1.36 3.43 -13.97
CA TRP A 182 -1.49 4.19 -12.74
C TRP A 182 -0.44 5.30 -12.60
N LYS A 183 -0.87 6.43 -12.03
CA LYS A 183 0.05 7.46 -11.53
C LYS A 183 0.22 7.28 -10.02
N MET A 184 1.34 6.71 -9.61
CA MET A 184 1.59 6.32 -8.23
C MET A 184 2.89 6.94 -7.69
N GLY A 185 3.08 6.82 -6.37
CA GLY A 185 4.36 7.15 -5.72
C GLY A 185 5.51 6.25 -6.21
N ALA A 186 6.74 6.73 -6.07
CA ALA A 186 7.92 6.03 -6.60
C ALA A 186 8.08 4.62 -6.02
N LYS A 187 7.94 4.46 -4.69
CA LYS A 187 8.11 3.15 -4.01
C LYS A 187 7.13 2.11 -4.57
N ILE A 188 5.84 2.38 -4.57
CA ILE A 188 4.82 1.42 -5.02
C ILE A 188 4.91 1.14 -6.53
N THR A 189 5.44 2.07 -7.33
CA THR A 189 5.67 1.85 -8.76
C THR A 189 6.79 0.83 -8.99
N ILE A 190 7.87 0.88 -8.19
CA ILE A 190 8.92 -0.14 -8.20
C ILE A 190 8.38 -1.48 -7.67
N ASP A 191 7.60 -1.47 -6.59
CA ASP A 191 6.96 -2.66 -6.03
C ASP A 191 6.03 -3.36 -7.04
N SER A 192 5.33 -2.59 -7.87
CA SER A 192 4.54 -3.12 -8.98
C SER A 192 5.43 -3.82 -10.01
N ALA A 193 6.57 -3.22 -10.36
CA ALA A 193 7.50 -3.77 -11.34
C ALA A 193 8.23 -5.04 -10.85
N THR A 194 8.43 -5.20 -9.54
CA THR A 194 9.04 -6.38 -8.91
C THR A 194 8.02 -7.44 -8.49
N MET A 195 6.73 -7.14 -8.55
CA MET A 195 5.61 -7.92 -7.99
C MET A 195 5.58 -7.97 -6.45
N ALA A 196 6.44 -7.23 -5.76
CA ALA A 196 6.37 -7.08 -4.30
C ALA A 196 5.03 -6.48 -3.86
N ASN A 197 4.50 -5.51 -4.62
CA ASN A 197 3.18 -4.95 -4.35
C ASN A 197 2.11 -6.04 -4.26
N LYS A 198 2.09 -6.97 -5.23
CA LYS A 198 1.09 -8.04 -5.27
C LYS A 198 1.29 -9.08 -4.17
N LEU A 199 2.54 -9.37 -3.81
CA LEU A 199 2.84 -10.21 -2.65
C LEU A 199 2.31 -9.58 -1.34
N PHE A 200 2.47 -8.26 -1.17
CA PHE A 200 1.92 -7.54 -0.03
C PHE A 200 0.40 -7.57 0.00
N GLU A 201 -0.24 -7.44 -1.12
CA GLU A 201 -1.70 -7.53 -1.22
C GLU A 201 -2.23 -8.93 -0.92
N VAL A 202 -1.50 -10.00 -1.21
CA VAL A 202 -1.86 -11.35 -0.79
C VAL A 202 -1.93 -11.46 0.73
N ILE A 203 -0.93 -10.94 1.46
CA ILE A 203 -0.96 -11.00 2.93
C ILE A 203 -1.97 -10.00 3.53
N GLU A 204 -2.24 -8.86 2.89
CA GLU A 204 -3.35 -7.99 3.28
C GLU A 204 -4.68 -8.74 3.17
N ALA A 205 -4.94 -9.45 2.06
CA ALA A 205 -6.15 -10.25 1.88
C ALA A 205 -6.28 -11.32 2.96
N PHE A 206 -5.17 -11.99 3.34
CA PHE A 206 -5.16 -12.94 4.45
C PHE A 206 -5.66 -12.30 5.75
N TRP A 207 -5.13 -11.14 6.12
CA TRP A 207 -5.52 -10.45 7.34
C TRP A 207 -6.93 -9.88 7.28
N LEU A 208 -7.34 -9.30 6.16
CA LEU A 208 -8.64 -8.66 6.02
C LEU A 208 -9.80 -9.65 5.92
N TYR A 209 -9.58 -10.83 5.31
CA TYR A 209 -10.65 -11.78 4.98
C TYR A 209 -10.50 -13.16 5.65
N GLY A 210 -9.45 -13.39 6.43
CA GLY A 210 -9.26 -14.59 7.24
C GLY A 210 -9.11 -15.88 6.46
N THR A 211 -8.68 -15.84 5.20
CA THR A 211 -8.48 -17.01 4.35
C THR A 211 -7.07 -17.10 3.80
N ARG A 212 -6.56 -18.31 3.60
CA ARG A 212 -5.32 -18.58 2.86
C ARG A 212 -5.56 -18.95 1.39
N LYS A 213 -6.81 -19.10 0.99
CA LYS A 213 -7.17 -19.42 -0.40
C LYS A 213 -7.20 -18.12 -1.23
N ILE A 214 -6.02 -17.55 -1.42
CA ILE A 214 -5.82 -16.30 -2.12
C ILE A 214 -4.85 -16.55 -3.26
N ASP A 215 -5.17 -16.03 -4.44
CA ASP A 215 -4.32 -16.08 -5.62
C ASP A 215 -4.22 -14.71 -6.30
N ALA A 216 -3.28 -14.60 -7.24
CA ALA A 216 -3.09 -13.38 -8.01
C ALA A 216 -2.89 -13.71 -9.49
N LEU A 217 -3.50 -12.91 -10.35
CA LEU A 217 -3.40 -13.05 -11.81
C LEU A 217 -2.94 -11.75 -12.45
N ILE A 218 -2.28 -11.85 -13.57
CA ILE A 218 -1.98 -10.69 -14.41
C ILE A 218 -3.23 -10.30 -15.20
N GLU A 219 -3.65 -9.04 -15.08
CA GLU A 219 -4.65 -8.37 -15.90
C GLU A 219 -4.06 -7.02 -16.33
N ARG A 220 -3.61 -6.94 -17.59
CA ARG A 220 -2.78 -5.85 -18.11
C ARG A 220 -3.47 -4.50 -18.19
N THR A 221 -4.79 -4.49 -18.24
CA THR A 221 -5.57 -3.25 -18.46
C THR A 221 -5.94 -2.53 -17.18
N SER A 222 -5.81 -3.19 -16.02
CA SER A 222 -6.29 -2.73 -14.70
C SER A 222 -7.77 -2.34 -14.70
N GLN A 223 -8.60 -3.11 -15.42
CA GLN A 223 -10.05 -2.95 -15.46
C GLN A 223 -10.74 -3.88 -14.48
N ILE A 224 -10.22 -5.11 -14.30
CA ILE A 224 -10.62 -6.01 -13.22
C ILE A 224 -9.62 -5.83 -12.08
N HIS A 225 -10.12 -5.57 -10.88
CA HIS A 225 -9.29 -5.41 -9.68
C HIS A 225 -9.34 -6.65 -8.78
N ALA A 226 -10.48 -7.33 -8.73
CA ALA A 226 -10.68 -8.48 -7.86
C ALA A 226 -11.71 -9.44 -8.46
N LEU A 227 -11.55 -10.73 -8.16
CA LEU A 227 -12.54 -11.76 -8.44
C LEU A 227 -12.76 -12.62 -7.18
N VAL A 228 -13.97 -13.14 -7.04
CA VAL A 228 -14.34 -14.08 -5.99
C VAL A 228 -14.93 -15.32 -6.64
N GLU A 229 -14.33 -16.47 -6.36
CA GLU A 229 -14.87 -17.77 -6.74
C GLU A 229 -15.69 -18.36 -5.59
N PHE A 230 -16.84 -18.93 -5.92
CA PHE A 230 -17.76 -19.50 -4.95
C PHE A 230 -17.80 -21.02 -4.98
N ALA A 231 -18.36 -21.62 -3.93
CA ALA A 231 -18.41 -23.07 -3.76
C ALA A 231 -19.29 -23.79 -4.81
N ASP A 232 -20.19 -23.06 -5.47
CA ASP A 232 -21.02 -23.58 -6.57
C ASP A 232 -20.32 -23.55 -7.93
N GLY A 233 -19.07 -23.07 -8.00
CA GLY A 233 -18.28 -22.92 -9.23
C GLY A 233 -18.50 -21.62 -9.97
N SER A 234 -19.37 -20.71 -9.48
CA SER A 234 -19.52 -19.38 -10.08
C SER A 234 -18.38 -18.45 -9.68
N THR A 235 -18.13 -17.45 -10.52
CA THR A 235 -17.12 -16.39 -10.28
C THR A 235 -17.73 -15.02 -10.53
N THR A 236 -17.46 -14.08 -9.63
CA THR A 236 -17.80 -12.66 -9.83
C THR A 236 -16.55 -11.81 -9.90
N ALA A 237 -16.61 -10.70 -10.65
CA ALA A 237 -15.51 -9.77 -10.81
C ALA A 237 -15.94 -8.34 -10.47
N HIS A 238 -15.03 -7.58 -9.86
CA HIS A 238 -15.16 -6.14 -9.68
C HIS A 238 -14.46 -5.43 -10.83
N ILE A 239 -15.23 -4.69 -11.61
CA ILE A 239 -14.76 -3.92 -12.77
C ILE A 239 -14.93 -2.44 -12.45
N SER A 240 -13.84 -1.68 -12.51
CA SER A 240 -13.87 -0.22 -12.38
C SER A 240 -12.71 0.43 -13.13
N ARG A 241 -12.76 1.75 -13.28
CA ARG A 241 -11.62 2.50 -13.81
C ARG A 241 -10.47 2.49 -12.81
N ALA A 242 -9.24 2.61 -13.32
CA ALA A 242 -8.04 2.78 -12.51
C ALA A 242 -8.01 4.18 -11.86
N ASP A 243 -8.87 4.39 -10.86
CA ASP A 243 -9.05 5.65 -10.14
C ASP A 243 -9.27 5.40 -8.65
N MET A 244 -8.27 5.77 -7.84
CA MET A 244 -8.30 5.53 -6.40
C MET A 244 -9.42 6.25 -5.66
N ARG A 245 -10.01 7.30 -6.23
CA ARG A 245 -11.10 8.06 -5.60
C ARG A 245 -12.31 7.20 -5.28
N LEU A 246 -12.56 6.15 -6.07
CA LEU A 246 -13.65 5.21 -5.80
C LEU A 246 -13.43 4.45 -4.49
N ALA A 247 -12.28 3.80 -4.34
CA ALA A 247 -11.91 3.07 -3.11
C ALA A 247 -11.83 4.01 -1.89
N ILE A 248 -11.26 5.20 -2.09
CA ILE A 248 -11.17 6.24 -1.06
C ILE A 248 -12.56 6.65 -0.57
N ALA A 249 -13.50 6.96 -1.47
CA ALA A 249 -14.84 7.36 -1.09
C ALA A 249 -15.57 6.25 -0.31
N HIS A 250 -15.48 5.00 -0.77
CA HIS A 250 -16.06 3.87 -0.05
C HIS A 250 -15.46 3.67 1.35
N ALA A 251 -14.15 3.86 1.52
CA ALA A 251 -13.51 3.80 2.82
C ALA A 251 -13.95 4.96 3.74
N MET A 252 -13.99 6.19 3.20
CA MET A 252 -14.39 7.39 3.96
C MET A 252 -15.83 7.31 4.44
N PHE A 253 -16.76 6.84 3.62
CA PHE A 253 -18.21 6.83 3.88
C PHE A 253 -18.75 5.45 4.27
N SER A 254 -17.91 4.48 4.60
CA SER A 254 -18.32 3.11 5.00
C SER A 254 -19.20 2.41 3.97
N GLY A 255 -18.96 2.68 2.69
CA GLY A 255 -19.75 2.12 1.58
C GLY A 255 -21.02 2.90 1.25
N ASP A 256 -21.46 3.87 2.06
CA ASP A 256 -22.62 4.73 1.76
C ASP A 256 -22.22 5.87 0.81
N VAL A 257 -21.93 5.50 -0.44
CA VAL A 257 -21.56 6.42 -1.53
C VAL A 257 -22.78 6.61 -2.42
N ARG A 258 -23.36 7.81 -2.40
CA ARG A 258 -24.63 8.14 -3.10
C ARG A 258 -24.42 8.97 -4.36
N GLU A 259 -23.20 9.45 -4.59
CA GLU A 259 -22.87 10.28 -5.75
C GLU A 259 -21.88 9.53 -6.66
N GLN A 260 -21.90 9.92 -7.93
CA GLN A 260 -20.94 9.39 -8.89
C GLN A 260 -19.53 9.91 -8.60
N ILE A 261 -18.64 9.05 -8.11
CA ILE A 261 -17.25 9.39 -7.80
C ILE A 261 -16.37 9.40 -9.06
N THR A 262 -16.53 8.38 -9.90
CA THR A 262 -15.76 8.21 -11.16
C THR A 262 -16.73 7.92 -12.31
N ALA A 263 -16.31 8.21 -13.53
CA ALA A 263 -17.10 7.81 -14.70
C ALA A 263 -17.20 6.28 -14.78
N PRO A 264 -18.33 5.70 -15.17
CA PRO A 264 -18.47 4.27 -15.36
C PRO A 264 -17.52 3.76 -16.45
N VAL A 265 -17.21 2.48 -16.40
CA VAL A 265 -16.51 1.79 -17.48
C VAL A 265 -17.49 1.60 -18.63
N ASP A 266 -17.11 1.99 -19.83
CA ASP A 266 -17.88 1.68 -21.01
C ASP A 266 -17.62 0.24 -21.45
N LEU A 267 -18.58 -0.63 -21.18
CA LEU A 267 -18.45 -2.06 -21.47
C LEU A 267 -18.37 -2.37 -22.97
N CYS A 268 -18.85 -1.48 -23.84
CA CYS A 268 -18.79 -1.67 -25.29
C CYS A 268 -17.40 -1.38 -25.86
N THR A 269 -16.59 -0.60 -25.15
CA THR A 269 -15.22 -0.24 -25.58
C THR A 269 -14.13 -0.88 -24.75
N LEU A 270 -14.50 -1.84 -23.86
CA LEU A 270 -13.54 -2.61 -23.07
C LEU A 270 -12.52 -3.30 -24.01
N ARG A 271 -11.24 -3.19 -23.64
CA ARG A 271 -10.22 -4.02 -24.26
C ARG A 271 -10.48 -5.49 -23.89
N PRO A 272 -10.09 -6.44 -24.75
CA PRO A 272 -10.17 -7.86 -24.40
C PRO A 272 -9.49 -8.12 -23.04
N ILE A 273 -10.22 -8.74 -22.13
CA ILE A 273 -9.72 -9.11 -20.81
C ILE A 273 -8.97 -10.43 -20.94
N GLU A 274 -7.72 -10.40 -20.58
CA GLU A 274 -6.86 -11.58 -20.55
C GLU A 274 -6.32 -11.75 -19.14
N LEU A 275 -6.56 -12.92 -18.53
CA LEU A 275 -6.04 -13.29 -17.23
C LEU A 275 -4.92 -14.33 -17.41
N LYS A 276 -3.75 -14.06 -16.85
CA LYS A 276 -2.57 -14.96 -16.93
C LYS A 276 -2.01 -15.23 -15.54
N PRO A 277 -1.40 -16.40 -15.32
CA PRO A 277 -0.63 -16.62 -14.10
C PRO A 277 0.57 -15.65 -14.03
N ILE A 278 1.04 -15.38 -12.82
CA ILE A 278 2.27 -14.62 -12.61
C ILE A 278 3.46 -15.53 -12.99
N ASP A 279 4.33 -15.05 -13.86
CA ASP A 279 5.59 -15.73 -14.22
C ASP A 279 6.61 -15.56 -13.09
N GLU A 280 6.75 -16.57 -12.25
CA GLU A 280 7.65 -16.58 -11.10
C GLU A 280 9.14 -16.58 -11.50
N MET A 281 9.49 -17.04 -12.69
CA MET A 281 10.86 -16.92 -13.20
C MET A 281 11.25 -15.45 -13.37
N LYS A 282 10.29 -14.64 -13.76
CA LYS A 282 10.47 -13.20 -13.94
C LYS A 282 10.26 -12.42 -12.65
N PHE A 283 9.23 -12.76 -11.90
CA PHE A 283 8.81 -12.06 -10.69
C PHE A 283 9.17 -12.86 -9.43
N GLN A 284 10.47 -13.07 -9.23
CA GLN A 284 11.00 -13.96 -8.20
C GLN A 284 10.53 -13.65 -6.77
N ILE A 285 10.23 -12.39 -6.44
CA ILE A 285 9.70 -12.04 -5.11
C ILE A 285 8.36 -12.73 -4.85
N PHE A 286 7.56 -12.97 -5.88
CA PHE A 286 6.24 -13.61 -5.74
C PHE A 286 6.33 -15.09 -5.36
N THR A 287 7.45 -15.76 -5.57
CA THR A 287 7.70 -17.13 -5.09
C THR A 287 7.58 -17.29 -3.57
N LEU A 288 7.68 -16.17 -2.83
CA LEU A 288 7.53 -16.16 -1.38
C LEU A 288 6.06 -16.24 -0.91
N LYS A 289 5.07 -16.27 -1.82
CA LYS A 289 3.63 -16.24 -1.50
C LYS A 289 3.25 -17.30 -0.47
N ASP A 290 3.56 -18.56 -0.75
CA ASP A 290 3.13 -19.67 0.11
C ASP A 290 3.86 -19.68 1.46
N ALA A 291 5.15 -19.33 1.47
CA ALA A 291 5.92 -19.16 2.70
C ALA A 291 5.37 -18.02 3.58
N LEU A 292 4.99 -16.90 2.96
CA LEU A 292 4.40 -15.75 3.66
C LEU A 292 3.01 -16.08 4.20
N LEU A 293 2.17 -16.79 3.46
CA LEU A 293 0.86 -17.24 3.94
C LEU A 293 0.98 -18.30 5.05
N ALA A 294 2.00 -19.15 5.03
CA ALA A 294 2.27 -20.11 6.09
C ALA A 294 2.79 -19.45 7.36
N ASN A 295 3.68 -18.48 7.23
CA ASN A 295 4.26 -17.70 8.31
C ASN A 295 4.12 -16.18 8.04
N PRO A 296 3.00 -15.54 8.45
CA PRO A 296 2.75 -14.12 8.22
C PRO A 296 3.80 -13.17 8.83
N ASP A 297 4.54 -13.60 9.86
CA ASP A 297 5.62 -12.81 10.46
C ASP A 297 6.79 -12.56 9.49
N LEU A 298 6.93 -13.36 8.42
CA LEU A 298 7.87 -13.04 7.33
C LEU A 298 7.58 -11.70 6.66
N GLY A 299 6.37 -11.17 6.80
CA GLY A 299 5.99 -9.88 6.25
C GLY A 299 6.91 -8.74 6.69
N VAL A 300 7.33 -8.69 7.96
CA VAL A 300 8.26 -7.67 8.45
C VAL A 300 9.63 -7.79 7.76
N VAL A 301 10.10 -9.01 7.55
CA VAL A 301 11.38 -9.26 6.87
C VAL A 301 11.31 -8.79 5.43
N ILE A 302 10.32 -9.26 4.69
CA ILE A 302 10.14 -8.95 3.27
C ILE A 302 9.95 -7.44 3.06
N ASN A 303 9.15 -6.79 3.91
CA ASN A 303 8.94 -5.34 3.82
C ASN A 303 10.22 -4.56 4.09
N ALA A 304 10.95 -4.87 5.17
CA ALA A 304 12.18 -4.16 5.54
C ALA A 304 13.23 -4.22 4.44
N VAL A 305 13.43 -5.42 3.84
CA VAL A 305 14.38 -5.62 2.74
C VAL A 305 13.92 -4.93 1.48
N ASN A 306 12.64 -5.07 1.13
CA ASN A 306 12.08 -4.44 -0.06
C ASN A 306 12.23 -2.93 0.00
N GLU A 307 11.92 -2.28 1.12
CA GLU A 307 12.12 -0.84 1.28
C GLU A 307 13.59 -0.43 1.14
N ALA A 308 14.52 -1.21 1.73
CA ALA A 308 15.96 -0.95 1.58
C ALA A 308 16.41 -1.10 0.12
N GLY A 309 15.98 -2.17 -0.56
CA GLY A 309 16.28 -2.43 -1.96
C GLY A 309 15.73 -1.38 -2.92
N VAL A 310 14.44 -1.04 -2.74
CA VAL A 310 13.78 0.01 -3.55
C VAL A 310 14.47 1.36 -3.36
N ASN A 311 14.81 1.72 -2.12
CA ASN A 311 15.51 2.97 -1.84
C ASN A 311 16.92 2.99 -2.47
N ALA A 312 17.66 1.89 -2.38
CA ALA A 312 18.97 1.75 -3.03
C ALA A 312 18.86 1.84 -4.56
N PHE A 313 17.86 1.21 -5.16
CA PHE A 313 17.60 1.29 -6.59
C PHE A 313 17.25 2.71 -7.04
N LEU A 314 16.35 3.39 -6.35
CA LEU A 314 15.96 4.77 -6.66
C LEU A 314 17.17 5.74 -6.57
N GLN A 315 18.12 5.44 -5.70
CA GLN A 315 19.39 6.16 -5.57
C GLN A 315 20.50 5.64 -6.51
N GLN A 316 20.19 4.72 -7.42
CA GLN A 316 21.11 4.10 -8.37
C GLN A 316 22.31 3.39 -7.70
N ARG A 317 22.13 2.89 -6.47
CA ARG A 317 23.16 2.16 -5.71
C ARG A 317 23.11 0.64 -5.93
N CYS A 318 22.08 0.12 -6.58
CA CYS A 318 21.94 -1.28 -6.97
C CYS A 318 21.17 -1.40 -8.29
N ARG A 319 21.21 -2.58 -8.90
CA ARG A 319 20.41 -2.90 -10.10
C ARG A 319 18.98 -3.25 -9.71
N PHE A 320 18.05 -3.19 -10.67
CA PHE A 320 16.68 -3.63 -10.46
C PHE A 320 16.57 -5.09 -9.98
N THR A 321 17.37 -5.98 -10.58
CA THR A 321 17.42 -7.41 -10.23
C THR A 321 17.98 -7.68 -8.83
N ASP A 322 18.78 -6.78 -8.29
CA ASP A 322 19.31 -6.93 -6.93
C ASP A 322 18.23 -6.83 -5.86
N ILE A 323 17.13 -6.13 -6.13
CA ILE A 323 15.99 -6.03 -5.19
C ILE A 323 15.46 -7.44 -4.87
N ALA A 324 15.11 -8.21 -5.90
CA ALA A 324 14.61 -9.57 -5.71
C ALA A 324 15.65 -10.48 -5.06
N ARG A 325 16.90 -10.42 -5.51
CA ARG A 325 17.99 -11.22 -4.96
C ARG A 325 18.19 -11.00 -3.46
N VAL A 326 18.18 -9.73 -3.01
CA VAL A 326 18.39 -9.41 -1.60
C VAL A 326 17.14 -9.77 -0.78
N VAL A 327 15.95 -9.59 -1.31
CA VAL A 327 14.69 -10.02 -0.66
C VAL A 327 14.71 -11.52 -0.40
N LEU A 328 15.01 -12.35 -1.41
CA LEU A 328 15.06 -13.79 -1.28
C LEU A 328 16.12 -14.25 -0.26
N LYS A 329 17.34 -13.68 -0.34
CA LYS A 329 18.43 -14.00 0.58
C LYS A 329 18.12 -13.65 2.04
N CYS A 330 17.44 -12.54 2.29
CA CYS A 330 17.05 -12.17 3.63
C CYS A 330 15.86 -13.02 4.12
N ALA A 331 14.89 -13.33 3.26
CA ALA A 331 13.78 -14.22 3.61
C ALA A 331 14.27 -15.62 4.00
N GLU A 332 15.32 -16.13 3.34
CA GLU A 332 15.98 -17.39 3.70
C GLU A 332 16.69 -17.29 5.08
N LYS A 333 17.48 -16.22 5.29
CA LYS A 333 18.24 -16.03 6.54
C LYS A 333 17.36 -15.80 7.75
N PHE A 334 16.29 -15.03 7.59
CA PHE A 334 15.35 -14.65 8.65
C PHE A 334 14.00 -15.38 8.47
N ASN A 335 14.02 -16.66 8.15
CA ASN A 335 12.84 -17.46 7.76
C ASN A 335 11.84 -17.72 8.90
N SER A 336 12.21 -17.48 10.14
CA SER A 336 11.38 -17.69 11.33
C SER A 336 11.53 -16.52 12.32
N PRO A 337 11.13 -15.30 11.94
CA PRO A 337 11.22 -14.15 12.82
C PRO A 337 10.25 -14.32 14.01
N SER A 338 10.71 -13.95 15.21
CA SER A 338 9.85 -13.92 16.40
C SER A 338 9.33 -12.50 16.61
N VAL A 339 8.06 -12.30 16.29
CA VAL A 339 7.38 -11.01 16.43
C VAL A 339 6.28 -11.15 17.49
N THR A 340 6.64 -11.08 18.77
CA THR A 340 5.71 -11.26 19.88
C THR A 340 4.89 -10.02 20.18
N ASP A 341 5.44 -8.85 19.93
CA ASP A 341 4.87 -7.54 20.21
C ASP A 341 5.44 -6.49 19.26
N VAL A 342 5.05 -5.24 19.43
CA VAL A 342 5.43 -4.12 18.54
C VAL A 342 6.91 -3.76 18.69
N ASP A 343 7.50 -3.94 19.87
CA ASP A 343 8.92 -3.68 20.10
C ASP A 343 9.77 -4.74 19.39
N ALA A 344 9.38 -6.02 19.50
CA ALA A 344 9.99 -7.12 18.75
C ALA A 344 9.87 -6.90 17.22
N LEU A 345 8.71 -6.43 16.75
CA LEU A 345 8.51 -6.05 15.35
C LEU A 345 9.55 -5.02 14.89
N ALA A 346 9.71 -3.93 15.67
CA ALA A 346 10.66 -2.87 15.34
C ALA A 346 12.12 -3.36 15.38
N ALA A 347 12.46 -4.22 16.33
CA ALA A 347 13.80 -4.81 16.44
C ALA A 347 14.13 -5.73 15.25
N VAL A 348 13.17 -6.55 14.82
CA VAL A 348 13.32 -7.40 13.62
C VAL A 348 13.48 -6.52 12.36
N ASP A 349 12.63 -5.52 12.17
CA ASP A 349 12.75 -4.58 11.03
C ASP A 349 14.14 -3.93 10.98
N ALA A 350 14.62 -3.39 12.10
CA ALA A 350 15.93 -2.75 12.20
C ALA A 350 17.09 -3.71 11.88
N SER A 351 17.06 -4.91 12.44
CA SER A 351 18.09 -5.94 12.21
C SER A 351 18.14 -6.37 10.74
N VAL A 352 16.98 -6.61 10.15
CA VAL A 352 16.86 -7.02 8.74
C VAL A 352 17.33 -5.90 7.81
N ARG A 353 16.96 -4.64 8.08
CA ARG A 353 17.43 -3.49 7.29
C ARG A 353 18.93 -3.32 7.37
N ALA A 354 19.54 -3.50 8.53
CA ALA A 354 20.99 -3.44 8.69
C ALA A 354 21.67 -4.47 7.78
N TYR A 355 21.24 -5.72 7.83
CA TYR A 355 21.78 -6.80 7.00
C TYR A 355 21.53 -6.57 5.49
N ALA A 356 20.31 -6.14 5.12
CA ALA A 356 19.99 -5.83 3.73
C ALA A 356 20.90 -4.71 3.17
N ASN A 357 21.14 -3.66 3.97
CA ASN A 357 22.02 -2.57 3.57
C ASN A 357 23.49 -3.03 3.41
N GLU A 358 23.97 -3.98 4.20
CA GLU A 358 25.27 -4.61 3.99
C GLU A 358 25.33 -5.32 2.65
N LEU A 359 24.35 -6.16 2.33
CA LEU A 359 24.28 -6.86 1.05
C LEU A 359 24.20 -5.92 -0.15
N LEU A 360 23.57 -4.75 0.01
CA LEU A 360 23.43 -3.75 -1.03
C LEU A 360 24.71 -2.88 -1.23
N LYS A 361 25.63 -2.86 -0.27
CA LYS A 361 26.93 -2.18 -0.40
C LYS A 361 27.95 -2.98 -1.22
N PHE A 362 27.86 -4.31 -1.20
CA PHE A 362 28.82 -5.22 -1.85
C PHE A 362 28.56 -5.44 -3.36
N ASN A 363 27.94 -4.50 -4.06
CA ASN A 363 27.57 -4.62 -5.48
C ASN A 363 28.73 -4.46 -6.49
N GLY A 364 29.90 -5.03 -6.18
CA GLY A 364 31.01 -5.16 -7.12
C GLY A 364 31.35 -6.60 -7.52
N GLU A 365 31.00 -7.60 -6.70
CA GLU A 365 31.49 -8.97 -6.84
C GLU A 365 30.50 -10.01 -6.27
N LEU A 366 29.29 -10.15 -6.85
CA LEU A 366 28.46 -11.36 -6.62
C LEU A 366 27.82 -11.82 -7.92
#